data_5a472c232eb4633354da1469b008c64f
#
_entry.id   5a472c232eb4633354da1469b008c64f
#
_cell.length_a   1.000
_cell.length_b   1.000
_cell.length_c   1.000
_cell.angle_alpha   90.00
_cell.angle_beta   90.00
_cell.angle_gamma   90.00
#
_symmetry.space_group_name_H-M   'P 1'
#
loop_
_entity.id
_entity.type
_entity.pdbx_description
1 polymer ?
#
loop_
_entity_poly.entity_id
_entity_poly.type
_entity_poly.pdbx_seq_one_letter_code
_entity_poly.pdbx_strand_id
1 'polypeptide(L)'
;TILQKIIPQHFTSRLVGRIASSKNYVVKTLLIHLFKTFYKVSLANAKIQRVEDYNSFNEFFTREITIESIKDKQTSGLIFSPAEGMISQIGEIRDDKLIQAKGHSYSLAELSGLDIEPYAGGSFITIYLSPSNYHRVHLPMSATLKKTVSIPGALYSVNTATETSIPNLFCK
;
A
#
# COMPACT_ATOMS: atom_id res chain seq x y z
N THR A 1 -2.83 19.58 5.72
CA THR A 1 -3.09 19.57 4.25
C THR A 1 -2.41 20.72 3.52
N ILE A 2 -2.40 21.96 4.06
CA ILE A 2 -1.74 23.11 3.42
C ILE A 2 -0.23 22.89 3.29
N LEU A 3 0.42 22.43 4.33
CA LEU A 3 1.87 22.16 4.34
C LEU A 3 2.29 21.16 3.25
N GLN A 4 1.49 20.14 2.97
CA GLN A 4 1.78 19.15 1.93
C GLN A 4 1.70 19.71 0.50
N LYS A 5 1.00 20.83 0.28
CA LYS A 5 0.94 21.50 -1.03
C LYS A 5 2.16 22.38 -1.29
N ILE A 6 2.83 22.85 -0.23
CA ILE A 6 3.97 23.79 -0.31
C ILE A 6 5.30 23.02 -0.40
N ILE A 7 5.40 21.85 0.25
CA ILE A 7 6.62 21.04 0.24
C ILE A 7 6.84 20.43 -1.16
N PRO A 8 8.05 20.48 -1.71
CA PRO A 8 8.39 19.82 -2.98
C PRO A 8 8.37 18.29 -2.78
N GLN A 9 7.19 17.69 -2.89
CA GLN A 9 6.90 16.31 -2.52
C GLN A 9 7.86 15.30 -3.17
N HIS A 10 8.12 15.43 -4.47
CA HIS A 10 9.01 14.53 -5.20
C HIS A 10 10.48 14.65 -4.75
N PHE A 11 10.93 15.85 -4.43
CA PHE A 11 12.29 16.04 -3.91
C PHE A 11 12.44 15.42 -2.52
N THR A 12 11.51 15.71 -1.63
CA THR A 12 11.47 15.17 -0.27
C THR A 12 11.40 13.62 -0.30
N SER A 13 10.54 13.06 -1.14
CA SER A 13 10.41 11.62 -1.30
C SER A 13 11.71 10.97 -1.80
N ARG A 14 12.40 11.59 -2.77
CA ARG A 14 13.69 11.09 -3.26
C ARG A 14 14.76 11.13 -2.17
N LEU A 15 14.80 12.19 -1.37
CA LEU A 15 15.75 12.31 -0.26
C LEU A 15 15.50 11.23 0.80
N VAL A 16 14.25 11.09 1.24
CA VAL A 16 13.84 10.05 2.20
C VAL A 16 14.13 8.66 1.64
N GLY A 17 13.83 8.43 0.36
CA GLY A 17 14.13 7.16 -0.31
C GLY A 17 15.62 6.82 -0.35
N ARG A 18 16.51 7.81 -0.55
CA ARG A 18 17.97 7.59 -0.47
C ARG A 18 18.41 7.20 0.93
N ILE A 19 17.89 7.88 1.96
CA ILE A 19 18.19 7.57 3.36
C ILE A 19 17.66 6.17 3.72
N ALA A 20 16.43 5.86 3.33
CA ALA A 20 15.82 4.54 3.56
C ALA A 20 16.54 3.39 2.86
N SER A 21 17.18 3.67 1.74
CA SER A 21 17.97 2.69 0.96
C SER A 21 19.44 2.63 1.39
N SER A 22 19.85 3.44 2.38
CA SER A 22 21.22 3.43 2.89
C SER A 22 21.61 2.07 3.46
N LYS A 23 22.76 1.56 3.03
CA LYS A 23 23.38 0.32 3.56
C LYS A 23 24.32 0.58 4.73
N ASN A 24 24.51 1.85 5.13
CA ASN A 24 25.32 2.18 6.29
C ASN A 24 24.71 1.54 7.54
N TYR A 25 25.52 0.75 8.25
CA TYR A 25 25.08 -0.04 9.39
C TYR A 25 24.40 0.80 10.48
N VAL A 26 24.99 1.94 10.84
CA VAL A 26 24.43 2.81 11.87
C VAL A 26 23.10 3.42 11.43
N VAL A 27 23.05 3.95 10.21
CA VAL A 27 21.84 4.61 9.66
C VAL A 27 20.69 3.62 9.56
N LYS A 28 20.91 2.45 8.93
CA LYS A 28 19.84 1.46 8.75
C LYS A 28 19.32 0.94 10.09
N THR A 29 20.24 0.57 11.00
CA THR A 29 19.87 -0.01 12.28
C THR A 29 19.10 0.99 13.15
N LEU A 30 19.55 2.24 13.21
CA LEU A 30 18.86 3.29 13.92
C LEU A 30 17.43 3.51 13.37
N LEU A 31 17.30 3.66 12.03
CA LEU A 31 16.00 3.86 11.39
C LEU A 31 15.04 2.69 11.66
N ILE A 32 15.53 1.45 11.54
CA ILE A 32 14.71 0.26 11.76
C ILE A 32 14.25 0.19 13.23
N HIS A 33 15.15 0.41 14.19
CA HIS A 33 14.80 0.38 15.62
C HIS A 33 13.79 1.47 15.98
N LEU A 34 14.01 2.71 15.52
CA LEU A 34 13.07 3.81 15.77
C LEU A 34 11.68 3.49 15.19
N PHE A 35 11.66 3.04 13.94
CA PHE A 35 10.40 2.71 13.27
C PHE A 35 9.69 1.53 13.93
N LYS A 36 10.42 0.45 14.20
CA LYS A 36 9.89 -0.75 14.86
C LYS A 36 9.28 -0.43 16.23
N THR A 37 9.96 0.42 17.00
CA THR A 37 9.48 0.84 18.34
C THR A 37 8.25 1.75 18.23
N PHE A 38 8.30 2.76 17.35
CA PHE A 38 7.22 3.72 17.20
C PHE A 38 5.93 3.09 16.66
N TYR A 39 6.05 2.25 15.64
CA TYR A 39 4.90 1.58 15.01
C TYR A 39 4.63 0.17 15.56
N LYS A 40 5.36 -0.29 16.58
CA LYS A 40 5.22 -1.62 17.20
C LYS A 40 5.26 -2.77 16.20
N VAL A 41 6.18 -2.70 15.23
CA VAL A 41 6.31 -3.73 14.19
C VAL A 41 6.84 -5.03 14.77
N SER A 42 6.12 -6.14 14.54
CA SER A 42 6.59 -7.49 14.87
C SER A 42 7.37 -8.10 13.71
N LEU A 43 8.46 -8.78 14.03
CA LEU A 43 9.24 -9.57 13.08
C LEU A 43 9.05 -11.08 13.26
N ALA A 44 8.10 -11.51 14.10
CA ALA A 44 7.89 -12.93 14.42
C ALA A 44 7.65 -13.79 13.16
N ASN A 45 6.90 -13.26 12.20
CA ASN A 45 6.58 -13.94 10.95
C ASN A 45 7.49 -13.52 9.77
N ALA A 46 8.46 -12.64 10.02
CA ALA A 46 9.39 -12.22 8.97
C ALA A 46 10.43 -13.31 8.69
N LYS A 47 10.84 -13.47 7.43
CA LYS A 47 11.94 -14.37 7.08
C LYS A 47 13.25 -13.93 7.73
N ILE A 48 13.48 -12.63 7.81
CA ILE A 48 14.61 -12.02 8.54
C ILE A 48 14.05 -11.49 9.85
N GLN A 49 14.45 -12.09 10.96
CA GLN A 49 13.91 -11.73 12.28
C GLN A 49 14.79 -10.75 13.06
N ARG A 50 16.07 -10.64 12.69
CA ARG A 50 17.03 -9.75 13.35
C ARG A 50 17.18 -8.46 12.55
N VAL A 51 17.18 -7.33 13.23
CA VAL A 51 17.31 -5.99 12.62
C VAL A 51 18.64 -5.83 11.88
N GLU A 52 19.69 -6.40 12.43
CA GLU A 52 21.06 -6.31 11.91
C GLU A 52 21.21 -6.96 10.53
N ASP A 53 20.41 -7.98 10.24
CA ASP A 53 20.53 -8.80 9.03
C ASP A 53 19.86 -8.15 7.80
N TYR A 54 19.06 -7.10 7.99
CA TYR A 54 18.52 -6.30 6.88
C TYR A 54 19.62 -5.44 6.23
N ASN A 55 19.66 -5.35 4.91
CA ASN A 55 20.60 -4.50 4.19
C ASN A 55 20.27 -3.01 4.25
N SER A 56 18.98 -2.67 4.41
CA SER A 56 18.50 -1.29 4.47
C SER A 56 17.17 -1.20 5.21
N PHE A 57 16.76 0.02 5.57
CA PHE A 57 15.41 0.25 6.08
C PHE A 57 14.34 -0.13 5.04
N ASN A 58 14.62 0.11 3.75
CA ASN A 58 13.66 -0.21 2.69
C ASN A 58 13.41 -1.72 2.59
N GLU A 59 14.45 -2.56 2.74
CA GLU A 59 14.30 -4.01 2.78
C GLU A 59 13.48 -4.46 4.01
N PHE A 60 13.71 -3.87 5.17
CA PHE A 60 12.90 -4.11 6.37
C PHE A 60 11.44 -3.69 6.16
N PHE A 61 11.18 -2.52 5.56
CA PHE A 61 9.84 -2.03 5.32
C PHE A 61 9.06 -2.94 4.35
N THR A 62 9.75 -3.44 3.31
CA THR A 62 9.22 -4.39 2.33
C THR A 62 9.61 -5.84 2.65
N ARG A 63 9.78 -6.16 3.94
CA ARG A 63 10.23 -7.48 4.42
C ARG A 63 9.39 -8.62 3.85
N GLU A 64 10.02 -9.76 3.64
CA GLU A 64 9.30 -11.00 3.37
C GLU A 64 8.80 -11.63 4.67
N ILE A 65 7.59 -12.20 4.60
CA ILE A 65 7.03 -13.01 5.68
C ILE A 65 6.97 -14.47 5.26
N THR A 66 6.99 -15.36 6.25
CA THR A 66 6.69 -16.77 6.03
C THR A 66 5.18 -16.89 5.91
N ILE A 67 4.71 -17.08 4.69
CA ILE A 67 3.31 -17.43 4.43
C ILE A 67 3.25 -18.94 4.56
N GLU A 68 2.60 -19.45 5.61
CA GLU A 68 2.22 -20.85 5.66
C GLU A 68 1.42 -21.14 4.39
N SER A 69 1.93 -22.06 3.58
CA SER A 69 1.40 -22.25 2.25
C SER A 69 -0.08 -22.63 2.34
N ILE A 70 -0.93 -21.77 1.81
CA ILE A 70 -2.37 -22.02 1.62
C ILE A 70 -2.60 -23.18 0.62
N LYS A 71 -1.51 -23.82 0.19
CA LYS A 71 -1.50 -24.91 -0.80
C LYS A 71 -2.41 -26.08 -0.48
N ASP A 72 -2.70 -26.30 0.79
CA ASP A 72 -3.54 -27.44 1.21
C ASP A 72 -5.04 -27.11 1.33
N LYS A 73 -5.41 -25.85 1.18
CA LYS A 73 -6.82 -25.47 1.11
C LYS A 73 -7.19 -25.20 -0.33
N GLN A 74 -7.47 -26.25 -1.09
CA GLN A 74 -8.23 -26.18 -2.35
C GLN A 74 -9.63 -25.62 -2.04
N THR A 75 -9.71 -24.35 -1.78
CA THR A 75 -10.98 -23.62 -1.65
C THR A 75 -11.26 -22.99 -3.01
N SER A 76 -11.77 -23.82 -3.91
CA SER A 76 -12.32 -23.36 -5.18
C SER A 76 -13.36 -22.28 -4.88
N GLY A 77 -13.20 -21.09 -5.48
CA GLY A 77 -14.12 -19.97 -5.31
C GLY A 77 -13.75 -18.94 -4.23
N LEU A 78 -12.64 -19.10 -3.50
CA LEU A 78 -12.18 -18.07 -2.56
C LEU A 78 -11.21 -17.08 -3.24
N ILE A 79 -11.39 -15.82 -2.90
CA ILE A 79 -10.49 -14.72 -3.23
C ILE A 79 -9.76 -14.32 -1.93
N PHE A 80 -8.44 -14.35 -1.94
CA PHE A 80 -7.63 -13.96 -0.78
C PHE A 80 -7.37 -12.46 -0.79
N SER A 81 -7.22 -11.85 0.39
CA SER A 81 -6.81 -10.46 0.48
C SER A 81 -5.45 -10.26 -0.20
N PRO A 82 -5.32 -9.33 -1.15
CA PRO A 82 -4.06 -9.07 -1.81
C PRO A 82 -3.02 -8.37 -0.92
N ALA A 83 -3.45 -7.82 0.22
CA ALA A 83 -2.61 -7.09 1.15
C ALA A 83 -3.06 -7.30 2.60
N GLU A 84 -2.11 -7.16 3.54
CA GLU A 84 -2.42 -7.10 4.97
C GLU A 84 -2.82 -5.66 5.33
N GLY A 85 -4.04 -5.46 5.79
CA GLY A 85 -4.48 -4.12 6.15
C GLY A 85 -5.90 -4.09 6.68
N MET A 86 -6.42 -2.90 6.83
CA MET A 86 -7.80 -2.64 7.25
C MET A 86 -8.65 -2.30 6.04
N ILE A 87 -9.81 -2.94 5.89
CA ILE A 87 -10.78 -2.57 4.88
C ILE A 87 -11.33 -1.19 5.26
N SER A 88 -10.98 -0.17 4.46
CA SER A 88 -11.47 1.19 4.67
C SER A 88 -12.80 1.43 3.95
N GLN A 89 -12.98 0.81 2.78
CA GLN A 89 -14.20 0.91 2.00
C GLN A 89 -14.48 -0.42 1.30
N ILE A 90 -15.77 -0.72 1.13
CA ILE A 90 -16.26 -1.83 0.32
C ILE A 90 -17.59 -1.40 -0.29
N GLY A 91 -17.86 -1.75 -1.54
CA GLY A 91 -19.08 -1.39 -2.21
C GLY A 91 -19.17 -1.89 -3.64
N GLU A 92 -20.20 -1.41 -4.33
CA GLU A 92 -20.44 -1.67 -5.75
C GLU A 92 -19.87 -0.52 -6.60
N ILE A 93 -19.40 -0.86 -7.78
CA ILE A 93 -18.99 0.11 -8.80
C ILE A 93 -20.23 0.56 -9.54
N ARG A 94 -20.63 1.82 -9.33
CA ARG A 94 -21.80 2.43 -9.97
C ARG A 94 -21.35 3.64 -10.77
N ASP A 95 -21.75 3.71 -12.03
CA ASP A 95 -21.48 4.85 -12.91
C ASP A 95 -19.99 5.29 -12.88
N ASP A 96 -19.07 4.34 -12.99
CA ASP A 96 -17.61 4.57 -12.89
C ASP A 96 -17.16 5.16 -11.54
N LYS A 97 -17.96 5.11 -10.50
CA LYS A 97 -17.62 5.73 -9.21
C LYS A 97 -17.33 4.73 -8.12
N LEU A 98 -16.25 5.00 -7.41
CA LEU A 98 -15.86 4.32 -6.18
C LEU A 98 -15.96 5.29 -5.00
N ILE A 99 -16.44 4.82 -3.86
CA ILE A 99 -16.52 5.64 -2.65
C ILE A 99 -15.12 5.75 -2.03
N GLN A 100 -14.64 6.98 -1.84
CA GLN A 100 -13.39 7.26 -1.14
C GLN A 100 -13.61 7.38 0.37
N ALA A 101 -14.51 8.29 0.77
CA ALA A 101 -14.93 8.56 2.15
C ALA A 101 -16.26 9.32 2.13
N LYS A 102 -16.81 9.70 3.28
CA LYS A 102 -18.08 10.44 3.40
C LYS A 102 -18.15 11.62 2.42
N GLY A 103 -19.03 11.52 1.44
CA GLY A 103 -19.28 12.58 0.47
C GLY A 103 -18.25 12.72 -0.66
N HIS A 104 -17.22 11.89 -0.68
CA HIS A 104 -16.22 11.88 -1.74
C HIS A 104 -16.27 10.55 -2.51
N SER A 105 -16.12 10.64 -3.82
CA SER A 105 -15.96 9.50 -4.72
C SER A 105 -14.86 9.84 -5.73
N TYR A 106 -14.31 8.82 -6.37
CA TYR A 106 -13.36 8.97 -7.45
C TYR A 106 -13.70 8.03 -8.60
N SER A 107 -13.22 8.35 -9.80
CA SER A 107 -13.46 7.57 -11.00
C SER A 107 -12.52 6.36 -11.04
N LEU A 108 -13.06 5.20 -11.36
CA LEU A 108 -12.26 4.00 -11.60
C LEU A 108 -11.39 4.17 -12.86
N ALA A 109 -11.92 4.85 -13.90
CA ALA A 109 -11.15 5.16 -15.10
C ALA A 109 -9.95 6.05 -14.80
N GLU A 110 -10.12 7.13 -14.01
CA GLU A 110 -9.03 8.01 -13.58
C GLU A 110 -7.99 7.27 -12.74
N LEU A 111 -8.44 6.40 -11.83
CA LEU A 111 -7.57 5.63 -10.96
C LEU A 111 -6.73 4.62 -11.73
N SER A 112 -7.35 3.86 -12.62
CA SER A 112 -6.72 2.72 -13.29
C SER A 112 -6.09 3.06 -14.64
N GLY A 113 -6.56 4.11 -15.31
CA GLY A 113 -6.20 4.41 -16.70
C GLY A 113 -6.66 3.34 -17.68
N LEU A 114 -7.63 2.52 -17.30
CA LEU A 114 -8.12 1.39 -18.09
C LEU A 114 -9.56 1.64 -18.54
N ASP A 115 -9.99 0.83 -19.51
CA ASP A 115 -11.41 0.70 -19.83
C ASP A 115 -12.13 0.07 -18.64
N ILE A 116 -13.23 0.69 -18.24
CA ILE A 116 -13.98 0.31 -17.03
C ILE A 116 -15.18 -0.57 -17.34
N GLU A 117 -15.59 -0.67 -18.60
CA GLU A 117 -16.79 -1.45 -18.99
C GLU A 117 -16.79 -2.88 -18.41
N PRO A 118 -15.67 -3.61 -18.39
CA PRO A 118 -15.63 -4.94 -17.79
C PRO A 118 -15.90 -4.99 -16.28
N TYR A 119 -15.82 -3.84 -15.60
CA TYR A 119 -16.00 -3.73 -14.15
C TYR A 119 -17.33 -3.09 -13.75
N ALA A 120 -18.14 -2.66 -14.72
CA ALA A 120 -19.45 -2.05 -14.45
C ALA A 120 -20.36 -3.02 -13.68
N GLY A 121 -20.95 -2.54 -12.58
CA GLY A 121 -21.77 -3.37 -11.69
C GLY A 121 -20.97 -4.37 -10.84
N GLY A 122 -19.66 -4.34 -10.90
CA GLY A 122 -18.78 -5.13 -10.05
C GLY A 122 -18.67 -4.58 -8.62
N SER A 123 -17.83 -5.23 -7.82
CA SER A 123 -17.57 -4.80 -6.44
C SER A 123 -16.13 -4.33 -6.29
N PHE A 124 -15.90 -3.44 -5.33
CA PHE A 124 -14.56 -2.97 -4.97
C PHE A 124 -14.30 -3.09 -3.48
N ILE A 125 -13.04 -3.22 -3.13
CA ILE A 125 -12.54 -3.17 -1.75
C ILE A 125 -11.33 -2.24 -1.73
N THR A 126 -11.32 -1.29 -0.81
CA THR A 126 -10.16 -0.45 -0.50
C THR A 126 -9.52 -0.93 0.80
N ILE A 127 -8.25 -1.31 0.74
CA ILE A 127 -7.49 -1.81 1.88
C ILE A 127 -6.42 -0.78 2.25
N TYR A 128 -6.50 -0.27 3.47
CA TYR A 128 -5.51 0.65 4.03
C TYR A 128 -4.41 -0.12 4.75
N LEU A 129 -3.17 0.06 4.31
CA LEU A 129 -2.00 -0.50 4.96
C LEU A 129 -1.39 0.56 5.89
N SER A 130 -1.42 0.30 7.19
CA SER A 130 -0.70 1.13 8.16
C SER A 130 0.82 0.87 8.05
N PRO A 131 1.68 1.78 8.52
CA PRO A 131 3.13 1.58 8.48
C PRO A 131 3.63 0.29 9.15
N SER A 132 2.88 -0.27 10.09
CA SER A 132 3.23 -1.53 10.77
C SER A 132 2.92 -2.78 9.97
N ASN A 133 1.99 -2.70 9.01
CA ASN A 133 1.54 -3.84 8.25
C ASN A 133 2.63 -4.39 7.31
N TYR A 134 2.33 -5.52 6.70
CA TYR A 134 3.12 -6.09 5.62
C TYR A 134 2.88 -5.32 4.33
N HIS A 135 3.94 -4.87 3.66
CA HIS A 135 3.85 -3.96 2.51
C HIS A 135 4.11 -4.60 1.14
N ARG A 136 4.08 -5.94 1.04
CA ARG A 136 4.04 -6.61 -0.27
C ARG A 136 2.61 -6.96 -0.64
N VAL A 137 2.28 -6.78 -1.92
CA VAL A 137 0.98 -7.12 -2.48
C VAL A 137 1.08 -8.46 -3.20
N HIS A 138 0.07 -9.30 -3.04
CA HIS A 138 -0.02 -10.63 -3.63
C HIS A 138 -1.21 -10.74 -4.57
N LEU A 139 -1.13 -11.64 -5.54
CA LEU A 139 -2.29 -11.96 -6.37
C LEU A 139 -3.38 -12.62 -5.51
N PRO A 140 -4.63 -12.16 -5.58
CA PRO A 140 -5.72 -12.66 -4.75
C PRO A 140 -6.17 -14.07 -5.12
N MET A 141 -5.76 -14.54 -6.28
CA MET A 141 -5.99 -15.89 -6.82
C MET A 141 -4.89 -16.24 -7.82
N SER A 142 -4.84 -17.50 -8.26
CA SER A 142 -3.93 -17.90 -9.33
C SER A 142 -4.24 -17.14 -10.60
N ALA A 143 -3.27 -16.36 -11.08
CA ALA A 143 -3.40 -15.51 -12.26
C ALA A 143 -2.05 -15.31 -12.95
N THR A 144 -2.09 -14.84 -14.19
CA THR A 144 -0.91 -14.47 -14.96
C THR A 144 -0.90 -12.95 -15.15
N LEU A 145 0.18 -12.29 -14.73
CA LEU A 145 0.37 -10.86 -14.97
C LEU A 145 0.50 -10.60 -16.48
N LYS A 146 -0.42 -9.85 -17.06
CA LYS A 146 -0.44 -9.50 -18.49
C LYS A 146 0.11 -8.11 -18.77
N LYS A 147 -0.17 -7.14 -17.87
CA LYS A 147 0.16 -5.73 -18.11
C LYS A 147 0.35 -5.02 -16.79
N THR A 148 1.29 -4.09 -16.75
CA THR A 148 1.43 -3.08 -15.70
C THR A 148 1.27 -1.70 -16.32
N VAL A 149 0.59 -0.79 -15.61
CA VAL A 149 0.39 0.60 -16.01
C VAL A 149 0.91 1.49 -14.89
N SER A 150 1.81 2.42 -15.22
CA SER A 150 2.29 3.44 -14.28
C SER A 150 1.56 4.74 -14.54
N ILE A 151 0.88 5.24 -13.53
CA ILE A 151 0.13 6.51 -13.60
C ILE A 151 0.88 7.51 -12.72
N PRO A 152 1.41 8.61 -13.31
CA PRO A 152 2.09 9.64 -12.52
C PRO A 152 1.08 10.39 -11.64
N GLY A 153 1.51 10.83 -10.45
CA GLY A 153 0.66 11.57 -9.53
C GLY A 153 1.45 12.30 -8.47
N ALA A 154 0.73 13.07 -7.64
CA ALA A 154 1.29 13.76 -6.49
C ALA A 154 1.41 12.80 -5.30
N LEU A 155 2.33 13.11 -4.38
CA LEU A 155 2.61 12.27 -3.21
C LEU A 155 1.96 12.89 -1.95
N TYR A 156 0.70 12.58 -1.73
CA TYR A 156 0.01 12.93 -0.50
C TYR A 156 0.16 11.81 0.54
N SER A 157 0.22 12.18 1.82
CA SER A 157 0.07 11.16 2.86
C SER A 157 -1.38 10.67 2.87
N VAL A 158 -1.56 9.35 3.00
CA VAL A 158 -2.87 8.72 3.08
C VAL A 158 -3.17 8.37 4.53
N ASN A 159 -4.20 8.99 5.06
CA ASN A 159 -4.75 8.75 6.39
C ASN A 159 -6.19 9.28 6.44
N THR A 160 -6.92 8.97 7.50
CA THR A 160 -8.33 9.37 7.66
C THR A 160 -8.57 10.86 7.45
N ALA A 161 -7.66 11.73 7.93
CA ALA A 161 -7.83 13.19 7.80
C ALA A 161 -7.63 13.66 6.35
N THR A 162 -6.71 13.08 5.59
CA THR A 162 -6.51 13.43 4.18
C THR A 162 -7.58 12.81 3.29
N GLU A 163 -8.02 11.60 3.59
CA GLU A 163 -9.09 10.90 2.87
C GLU A 163 -10.43 11.66 2.93
N THR A 164 -10.73 12.27 4.07
CA THR A 164 -11.94 13.09 4.25
C THR A 164 -11.81 14.52 3.73
N SER A 165 -10.59 15.04 3.57
CA SER A 165 -10.34 16.46 3.26
C SER A 165 -9.91 16.72 1.83
N ILE A 166 -9.45 15.71 1.10
CA ILE A 166 -8.91 15.86 -0.26
C ILE A 166 -9.78 15.05 -1.22
N PRO A 167 -10.61 15.71 -2.04
CA PRO A 167 -11.36 15.02 -3.08
C PRO A 167 -10.41 14.35 -4.09
N ASN A 168 -10.78 13.17 -4.57
CA ASN A 168 -10.01 12.38 -5.53
C ASN A 168 -8.57 12.08 -5.04
N LEU A 169 -8.37 11.88 -3.73
CA LEU A 169 -7.04 11.67 -3.15
C LEU A 169 -6.25 10.57 -3.87
N PHE A 170 -6.91 9.49 -4.26
CA PHE A 170 -6.28 8.34 -4.88
C PHE A 170 -6.00 8.50 -6.38
N CYS A 171 -6.51 9.57 -7.02
CA CYS A 171 -6.32 9.90 -8.43
C CYS A 171 -5.43 11.15 -8.64
N LYS A 172 -4.64 11.56 -7.66
CA LYS A 172 -3.84 12.80 -7.68
C LYS A 172 -2.38 12.57 -7.96
#